data_9d80cfcdd13907c8c50e7b2c96385734
#
_entry.id   9d80cfcdd13907c8c50e7b2c96385734
#
_cell.length_a   1.000
_cell.length_b   1.000
_cell.length_c   1.000
_cell.angle_alpha   90.00
_cell.angle_beta   90.00
_cell.angle_gamma   90.00
#
_symmetry.space_group_name_H-M   'P 1'
#
loop_
_entity.id
_entity.type
_entity.pdbx_description
1 polymer ?
#
loop_
_entity_poly.entity_id
_entity_poly.type
_entity_poly.pdbx_seq_one_letter_code
_entity_poly.pdbx_strand_id
1 'polypeptide(L)'
;MAISRQSIIYMKNINKIYYQGSKGSYSESVLKSYFPNKQYVECQTFREVVAQAGEDNYGLLPVENSLVGTVIDSYENLIQSELNVYGEFKKKITHALIGLKDAKIENIERVISHPQALQQCSNFLQDMNVQLQPVFDTAGSVLSLLDEESENIAGIAGEHFEGDNRFKVLKKSI
;
A
#
# COMPACT_ATOMS: atom_id res chain seq x y z
N MET A 1 -20.87 3.77 -4.27
CA MET A 1 -21.23 4.00 -5.69
C MET A 1 -20.24 3.20 -6.53
N ALA A 2 -20.66 2.20 -7.27
CA ALA A 2 -19.73 1.42 -8.09
C ALA A 2 -19.37 2.24 -9.34
N ILE A 3 -18.08 2.33 -9.65
CA ILE A 3 -17.62 2.98 -10.88
C ILE A 3 -18.27 2.26 -12.05
N SER A 4 -19.05 2.97 -12.84
CA SER A 4 -19.63 2.39 -14.05
C SER A 4 -18.51 2.09 -15.05
N ARG A 5 -18.65 1.04 -15.83
CA ARG A 5 -17.73 0.74 -16.96
C ARG A 5 -17.51 1.95 -17.89
N GLN A 6 -18.46 2.88 -17.95
CA GLN A 6 -18.36 4.13 -18.70
C GLN A 6 -17.31 5.09 -18.15
N SER A 7 -17.14 5.21 -16.85
CA SER A 7 -16.10 6.09 -16.24
C SER A 7 -14.69 5.61 -16.59
N ILE A 8 -14.49 4.30 -16.72
CA ILE A 8 -13.19 3.72 -17.15
C ILE A 8 -12.93 3.98 -18.64
N ILE A 9 -13.96 4.16 -19.46
CA ILE A 9 -13.84 4.42 -20.91
C ILE A 9 -13.29 5.83 -21.18
N TYR A 10 -13.64 6.83 -20.38
CA TYR A 10 -13.07 8.18 -20.47
C TYR A 10 -11.59 8.23 -20.08
N MET A 11 -11.10 7.27 -19.31
CA MET A 11 -9.71 7.17 -18.89
C MET A 11 -8.76 6.52 -19.92
N LYS A 12 -9.16 6.41 -21.20
CA LYS A 12 -8.38 5.69 -22.22
C LYS A 12 -7.06 6.36 -22.62
N ASN A 13 -6.91 7.67 -22.43
CA ASN A 13 -5.75 8.43 -22.84
C ASN A 13 -4.75 8.72 -21.68
N ILE A 14 -4.88 8.00 -20.55
CA ILE A 14 -3.96 8.16 -19.41
C ILE A 14 -2.59 7.67 -19.80
N ASN A 15 -1.57 8.50 -19.65
CA ASN A 15 -0.18 8.13 -19.85
C ASN A 15 0.42 7.58 -18.54
N LYS A 16 0.27 8.34 -17.46
CA LYS A 16 0.85 8.02 -16.15
C LYS A 16 -0.17 8.19 -15.04
N ILE A 17 -0.01 7.38 -13.98
CA ILE A 17 -0.78 7.55 -12.75
C ILE A 17 0.21 7.71 -11.60
N TYR A 18 0.13 8.84 -10.93
CA TYR A 18 0.95 9.18 -9.77
C TYR A 18 0.27 8.72 -8.49
N TYR A 19 1.01 8.20 -7.54
CA TYR A 19 0.48 7.76 -6.25
C TYR A 19 1.51 7.98 -5.14
N GLN A 20 1.04 8.23 -3.92
CA GLN A 20 1.90 8.34 -2.75
C GLN A 20 2.20 6.94 -2.19
N GLY A 21 3.47 6.73 -1.85
CA GLY A 21 3.98 5.50 -1.27
C GLY A 21 4.97 4.78 -2.18
N SER A 22 5.52 3.70 -1.67
CA SER A 22 6.49 2.88 -2.36
C SER A 22 5.83 1.74 -3.15
N LYS A 23 6.63 1.11 -4.00
CA LYS A 23 6.26 -0.13 -4.68
C LYS A 23 5.82 -1.20 -3.66
N GLY A 24 4.73 -1.88 -3.96
CA GLY A 24 4.11 -2.82 -3.02
C GLY A 24 3.13 -2.16 -2.03
N SER A 25 2.81 -0.87 -2.17
CA SER A 25 1.77 -0.22 -1.37
C SER A 25 0.35 -0.65 -1.76
N TYR A 26 -0.62 -0.39 -0.89
CA TYR A 26 -2.04 -0.61 -1.22
C TYR A 26 -2.47 0.25 -2.40
N SER A 27 -1.99 1.48 -2.52
CA SER A 27 -2.23 2.36 -3.66
C SER A 27 -1.77 1.73 -4.96
N GLU A 28 -0.53 1.21 -5.02
CA GLU A 28 -0.04 0.49 -6.20
C GLU A 28 -0.89 -0.74 -6.51
N SER A 29 -1.33 -1.49 -5.49
CA SER A 29 -2.17 -2.68 -5.69
C SER A 29 -3.54 -2.34 -6.29
N VAL A 30 -4.11 -1.17 -5.97
CA VAL A 30 -5.31 -0.64 -6.62
C VAL A 30 -5.02 -0.34 -8.10
N LEU A 31 -3.93 0.36 -8.39
CA LEU A 31 -3.54 0.69 -9.76
C LEU A 31 -3.36 -0.57 -10.62
N LYS A 32 -2.66 -1.58 -10.12
CA LYS A 32 -2.49 -2.87 -10.83
C LYS A 32 -3.81 -3.57 -11.10
N SER A 33 -4.77 -3.46 -10.19
CA SER A 33 -6.09 -4.10 -10.35
C SER A 33 -6.98 -3.41 -11.38
N TYR A 34 -6.96 -2.09 -11.43
CA TYR A 34 -7.88 -1.30 -12.26
C TYR A 34 -7.24 -0.73 -13.54
N PHE A 35 -5.92 -0.58 -13.56
CA PHE A 35 -5.15 0.02 -14.68
C PHE A 35 -3.92 -0.82 -15.07
N PRO A 36 -4.06 -2.13 -15.32
CA PRO A 36 -2.94 -3.08 -15.39
C PRO A 36 -1.85 -2.75 -16.42
N ASN A 37 -2.13 -1.91 -17.40
CA ASN A 37 -1.23 -1.60 -18.51
C ASN A 37 -0.77 -0.13 -18.51
N LYS A 38 -0.80 0.55 -17.36
CA LYS A 38 -0.39 1.95 -17.24
C LYS A 38 0.94 2.08 -16.52
N GLN A 39 1.61 3.20 -16.74
CA GLN A 39 2.82 3.56 -15.98
C GLN A 39 2.41 4.14 -14.62
N TYR A 40 2.93 3.60 -13.54
CA TYR A 40 2.75 4.14 -12.20
C TYR A 40 4.01 4.85 -11.76
N VAL A 41 3.84 6.01 -11.12
CA VAL A 41 4.94 6.84 -10.64
C VAL A 41 4.76 7.09 -9.14
N GLU A 42 5.75 6.69 -8.38
CA GLU A 42 5.80 6.88 -6.93
C GLU A 42 6.05 8.35 -6.59
N CYS A 43 5.34 8.85 -5.61
CA CYS A 43 5.51 10.18 -5.01
C CYS A 43 5.72 10.05 -3.50
N GLN A 44 6.48 10.97 -2.93
CA GLN A 44 6.73 10.99 -1.48
C GLN A 44 5.54 11.56 -0.71
N THR A 45 4.81 12.50 -1.31
CA THR A 45 3.72 13.23 -0.66
C THR A 45 2.46 13.29 -1.52
N PHE A 46 1.30 13.49 -0.90
CA PHE A 46 0.05 13.73 -1.62
C PHE A 46 0.10 15.02 -2.44
N ARG A 47 0.83 16.03 -1.95
CA ARG A 47 1.06 17.27 -2.68
C ARG A 47 1.78 17.04 -4.02
N GLU A 48 2.78 16.17 -4.04
CA GLU A 48 3.45 15.78 -5.30
C GLU A 48 2.49 15.07 -6.24
N VAL A 49 1.66 14.16 -5.74
CA VAL A 49 0.63 13.48 -6.56
C VAL A 49 -0.29 14.50 -7.23
N VAL A 50 -0.81 15.46 -6.47
CA VAL A 50 -1.71 16.50 -6.97
C VAL A 50 -0.99 17.41 -7.98
N ALA A 51 0.27 17.79 -7.72
CA ALA A 51 1.05 18.65 -8.61
C ALA A 51 1.39 18.00 -9.97
N GLN A 52 1.44 16.67 -10.03
CA GLN A 52 1.74 15.91 -11.24
C GLN A 52 0.49 15.48 -12.02
N ALA A 53 -0.69 15.52 -11.39
CA ALA A 53 -1.95 15.25 -12.04
C ALA A 53 -2.36 16.41 -12.96
N GLY A 54 -3.02 16.11 -14.08
CA GLY A 54 -3.44 17.11 -15.07
C GLY A 54 -4.16 16.47 -16.26
N GLU A 55 -4.09 17.11 -17.45
CA GLU A 55 -4.86 16.69 -18.62
C GLU A 55 -4.58 15.24 -19.07
N ASP A 56 -3.29 14.85 -19.09
CA ASP A 56 -2.85 13.53 -19.61
C ASP A 56 -2.40 12.57 -18.50
N ASN A 57 -2.42 13.01 -17.23
CA ASN A 57 -1.95 12.25 -16.09
C ASN A 57 -3.00 12.26 -14.97
N TYR A 58 -3.04 11.17 -14.21
CA TYR A 58 -3.95 11.06 -13.07
C TYR A 58 -3.17 10.90 -11.76
N GLY A 59 -3.80 11.33 -10.68
CA GLY A 59 -3.35 11.08 -9.32
C GLY A 59 -4.27 10.08 -8.64
N LEU A 60 -3.72 9.13 -7.89
CA LEU A 60 -4.46 8.28 -6.96
C LEU A 60 -4.17 8.75 -5.54
N LEU A 61 -5.21 9.16 -4.82
CA LEU A 61 -5.15 9.61 -3.44
C LEU A 61 -5.99 8.71 -2.54
N PRO A 62 -5.48 8.25 -1.39
CA PRO A 62 -6.31 7.66 -0.36
C PRO A 62 -7.10 8.77 0.31
N VAL A 63 -8.42 8.65 0.38
CA VAL A 63 -9.29 9.69 0.95
C VAL A 63 -9.94 9.29 2.26
N GLU A 64 -10.09 7.98 2.48
CA GLU A 64 -10.72 7.45 3.68
C GLU A 64 -10.17 6.05 4.02
N ASN A 65 -10.01 5.79 5.30
CA ASN A 65 -9.75 4.47 5.84
C ASN A 65 -10.80 4.18 6.92
N SER A 66 -11.48 3.05 6.83
CA SER A 66 -12.59 2.69 7.75
C SER A 66 -12.18 2.59 9.22
N LEU A 67 -10.89 2.43 9.54
CA LEU A 67 -10.37 2.35 10.91
C LEU A 67 -9.81 3.68 11.42
N VAL A 68 -9.27 4.52 10.53
CA VAL A 68 -8.59 5.77 10.90
C VAL A 68 -9.42 6.99 10.55
N GLY A 69 -10.39 6.80 9.65
CA GLY A 69 -11.23 7.88 9.16
C GLY A 69 -10.64 8.58 7.93
N THR A 70 -10.96 9.84 7.80
CA THR A 70 -10.59 10.70 6.67
C THR A 70 -9.09 10.97 6.63
N VAL A 71 -8.49 10.84 5.45
CA VAL A 71 -7.10 11.24 5.19
C VAL A 71 -7.08 12.74 4.87
N ILE A 72 -6.96 13.56 5.92
CA ILE A 72 -7.11 15.02 5.85
C ILE A 72 -6.16 15.63 4.82
N ASP A 73 -4.88 15.25 4.85
CA ASP A 73 -3.87 15.78 3.92
C ASP A 73 -4.23 15.54 2.44
N SER A 74 -4.84 14.41 2.11
CA SER A 74 -5.32 14.15 0.75
C SER A 74 -6.42 15.11 0.34
N TYR A 75 -7.40 15.34 1.22
CA TYR A 75 -8.48 16.26 0.97
C TYR A 75 -8.01 17.70 0.87
N GLU A 76 -7.14 18.15 1.77
CA GLU A 76 -6.59 19.52 1.75
C GLU A 76 -5.85 19.80 0.42
N ASN A 77 -5.00 18.89 -0.02
CA ASN A 77 -4.30 19.05 -1.30
C ASN A 77 -5.27 19.04 -2.49
N LEU A 78 -6.31 18.18 -2.46
CA LEU A 78 -7.30 18.12 -3.53
C LEU A 78 -8.15 19.37 -3.60
N ILE A 79 -8.66 19.87 -2.46
CA ILE A 79 -9.51 21.09 -2.38
C ILE A 79 -8.72 22.33 -2.84
N GLN A 80 -7.44 22.40 -2.54
CA GLN A 80 -6.57 23.52 -2.96
C GLN A 80 -6.18 23.46 -4.45
N SER A 81 -6.51 22.38 -5.14
CA SER A 81 -6.22 22.19 -6.56
C SER A 81 -7.45 22.52 -7.43
N GLU A 82 -7.24 22.71 -8.72
CA GLU A 82 -8.30 22.84 -9.73
C GLU A 82 -8.65 21.48 -10.37
N LEU A 83 -8.21 20.37 -9.77
CA LEU A 83 -8.41 19.04 -10.32
C LEU A 83 -9.84 18.52 -10.07
N ASN A 84 -10.29 17.65 -10.96
CA ASN A 84 -11.58 16.98 -10.83
C ASN A 84 -11.40 15.52 -10.43
N VAL A 85 -12.33 15.00 -9.61
CA VAL A 85 -12.37 13.59 -9.24
C VAL A 85 -13.13 12.82 -10.31
N TYR A 86 -12.47 11.87 -10.96
CA TYR A 86 -13.03 11.04 -12.02
C TYR A 86 -13.55 9.68 -11.54
N GLY A 87 -13.11 9.23 -10.37
CA GLY A 87 -13.55 7.93 -9.84
C GLY A 87 -13.13 7.66 -8.41
N GLU A 88 -13.77 6.68 -7.82
CA GLU A 88 -13.50 6.19 -6.47
C GLU A 88 -13.28 4.67 -6.51
N PHE A 89 -12.29 4.19 -5.77
CA PHE A 89 -11.98 2.77 -5.61
C PHE A 89 -12.04 2.39 -4.15
N LYS A 90 -12.71 1.27 -3.84
CA LYS A 90 -12.71 0.68 -2.50
C LYS A 90 -11.84 -0.56 -2.51
N LYS A 91 -10.83 -0.56 -1.64
CA LYS A 91 -9.91 -1.69 -1.46
C LYS A 91 -10.01 -2.20 -0.04
N LYS A 92 -10.32 -3.49 0.12
CA LYS A 92 -10.19 -4.14 1.41
C LYS A 92 -8.70 -4.20 1.76
N ILE A 93 -8.35 -3.66 2.91
CA ILE A 93 -7.00 -3.78 3.49
C ILE A 93 -6.98 -5.05 4.32
N THR A 94 -6.13 -5.99 3.94
CA THR A 94 -5.84 -7.21 4.68
C THR A 94 -4.35 -7.30 4.87
N HIS A 95 -3.94 -7.45 6.12
CA HIS A 95 -2.53 -7.59 6.47
C HIS A 95 -2.11 -9.05 6.42
N ALA A 96 -0.85 -9.26 6.06
CA ALA A 96 -0.18 -10.54 6.10
C ALA A 96 1.19 -10.40 6.78
N LEU A 97 1.63 -11.44 7.43
CA LEU A 97 3.01 -11.59 7.89
C LEU A 97 3.84 -12.14 6.75
N ILE A 98 4.90 -11.44 6.39
CA ILE A 98 5.72 -11.71 5.20
C ILE A 98 7.18 -11.78 5.63
N GLY A 99 7.85 -12.87 5.28
CA GLY A 99 9.28 -13.07 5.47
C GLY A 99 10.02 -13.18 4.14
N LEU A 100 11.34 -13.32 4.19
CA LEU A 100 12.11 -13.76 3.05
C LEU A 100 11.66 -15.14 2.59
N LYS A 101 12.03 -15.54 1.36
CA LYS A 101 11.57 -16.76 0.70
C LYS A 101 11.68 -18.03 1.57
N ASP A 102 12.78 -18.17 2.29
CA ASP A 102 13.09 -19.36 3.08
C ASP A 102 12.72 -19.21 4.58
N ALA A 103 12.16 -18.07 4.97
CA ALA A 103 11.73 -17.80 6.34
C ALA A 103 10.63 -18.77 6.80
N LYS A 104 10.65 -19.09 8.08
CA LYS A 104 9.65 -19.93 8.76
C LYS A 104 9.05 -19.15 9.92
N ILE A 105 7.73 -19.22 10.07
CA ILE A 105 7.01 -18.42 11.07
C ILE A 105 7.49 -18.71 12.49
N GLU A 106 7.84 -19.93 12.79
CA GLU A 106 8.34 -20.38 14.10
C GLU A 106 9.71 -19.80 14.47
N ASN A 107 10.47 -19.30 13.48
CA ASN A 107 11.80 -18.73 13.68
C ASN A 107 11.79 -17.20 13.70
N ILE A 108 10.63 -16.57 13.54
CA ILE A 108 10.55 -15.10 13.53
C ILE A 108 10.73 -14.58 14.95
N GLU A 109 11.71 -13.69 15.12
CA GLU A 109 12.07 -13.04 16.37
C GLU A 109 11.69 -11.56 16.38
N ARG A 110 11.63 -10.93 15.18
CA ARG A 110 11.33 -9.51 15.01
C ARG A 110 10.32 -9.28 13.90
N VAL A 111 9.34 -8.40 14.17
CA VAL A 111 8.35 -7.97 13.17
C VAL A 111 8.43 -6.46 12.99
N ILE A 112 8.58 -6.03 11.74
CA ILE A 112 8.72 -4.64 11.36
C ILE A 112 7.53 -4.19 10.52
N SER A 113 6.97 -3.02 10.79
CA SER A 113 5.95 -2.37 9.94
C SER A 113 5.66 -0.94 10.41
N HIS A 114 4.80 -0.25 9.68
CA HIS A 114 4.22 1.01 10.14
C HIS A 114 3.48 0.83 11.47
N PRO A 115 3.57 1.78 12.42
CA PRO A 115 2.94 1.67 13.75
C PRO A 115 1.47 1.28 13.70
N GLN A 116 0.72 1.83 12.76
CA GLN A 116 -0.70 1.53 12.58
C GLN A 116 -0.96 0.07 12.17
N ALA A 117 -0.15 -0.50 11.28
CA ALA A 117 -0.28 -1.90 10.89
C ALA A 117 0.07 -2.84 12.05
N LEU A 118 1.12 -2.51 12.83
CA LEU A 118 1.46 -3.25 14.05
C LEU A 118 0.30 -3.23 15.05
N GLN A 119 -0.33 -2.07 15.24
CA GLN A 119 -1.48 -1.94 16.14
C GLN A 119 -2.69 -2.74 15.66
N GLN A 120 -2.99 -2.70 14.36
CA GLN A 120 -4.10 -3.43 13.77
C GLN A 120 -3.94 -4.95 13.88
N CYS A 121 -2.69 -5.44 13.88
CA CYS A 121 -2.35 -6.86 14.01
C CYS A 121 -1.98 -7.27 15.44
N SER A 122 -2.22 -6.42 16.45
CA SER A 122 -1.76 -6.63 17.83
C SER A 122 -2.20 -7.95 18.44
N ASN A 123 -3.44 -8.38 18.19
CA ASN A 123 -3.95 -9.65 18.73
C ASN A 123 -3.13 -10.85 18.21
N PHE A 124 -2.82 -10.86 16.92
CA PHE A 124 -1.99 -11.92 16.34
C PHE A 124 -0.54 -11.86 16.84
N LEU A 125 0.01 -10.66 16.96
CA LEU A 125 1.41 -10.45 17.38
C LEU A 125 1.66 -10.77 18.84
N GLN A 126 0.66 -10.61 19.72
CA GLN A 126 0.77 -10.99 21.13
C GLN A 126 1.07 -12.48 21.32
N ASP A 127 0.50 -13.34 20.46
CA ASP A 127 0.69 -14.79 20.54
C ASP A 127 2.08 -15.23 19.99
N MET A 128 2.76 -14.37 19.25
CA MET A 128 4.06 -14.70 18.62
C MET A 128 5.26 -14.49 19.54
N ASN A 129 5.14 -13.67 20.59
CA ASN A 129 6.25 -13.29 21.49
C ASN A 129 7.48 -12.74 20.75
N VAL A 130 7.28 -11.82 19.80
CA VAL A 130 8.29 -11.22 18.94
C VAL A 130 8.59 -9.77 19.33
N GLN A 131 9.77 -9.28 18.97
CA GLN A 131 10.10 -7.86 19.07
C GLN A 131 9.38 -7.08 17.97
N LEU A 132 8.68 -6.00 18.32
CA LEU A 132 8.03 -5.10 17.37
C LEU A 132 8.91 -3.89 17.09
N GLN A 133 9.18 -3.62 15.82
CA GLN A 133 9.97 -2.46 15.38
C GLN A 133 9.15 -1.58 14.43
N PRO A 134 8.76 -0.36 14.84
CA PRO A 134 8.08 0.56 13.96
C PRO A 134 9.02 1.13 12.88
N VAL A 135 8.51 1.23 11.65
CA VAL A 135 9.18 1.85 10.50
C VAL A 135 8.23 2.78 9.77
N PHE A 136 8.75 3.56 8.82
CA PHE A 136 8.00 4.65 8.19
C PHE A 136 6.78 4.18 7.39
N ASP A 137 6.89 3.10 6.62
CA ASP A 137 5.79 2.60 5.79
C ASP A 137 5.66 1.07 5.81
N THR A 138 4.46 0.61 5.46
CA THR A 138 4.07 -0.80 5.51
C THR A 138 4.74 -1.62 4.39
N ALA A 139 4.79 -1.10 3.18
CA ALA A 139 5.38 -1.81 2.05
C ALA A 139 6.91 -1.81 2.11
N GLY A 140 7.50 -0.66 2.49
CA GLY A 140 8.93 -0.52 2.71
C GLY A 140 9.46 -1.45 3.78
N SER A 141 8.66 -1.79 4.80
CA SER A 141 9.07 -2.77 5.81
C SER A 141 9.35 -4.15 5.22
N VAL A 142 8.57 -4.60 4.24
CA VAL A 142 8.81 -5.89 3.56
C VAL A 142 9.99 -5.79 2.60
N LEU A 143 10.13 -4.67 1.88
CA LEU A 143 11.25 -4.48 0.97
C LEU A 143 12.59 -4.41 1.69
N SER A 144 12.64 -3.80 2.89
CA SER A 144 13.87 -3.71 3.69
C SER A 144 14.37 -5.07 4.23
N LEU A 145 13.53 -6.11 4.21
CA LEU A 145 14.00 -7.48 4.55
C LEU A 145 15.11 -7.96 3.63
N LEU A 146 15.16 -7.46 2.40
CA LEU A 146 16.21 -7.80 1.43
C LEU A 146 17.58 -7.25 1.85
N ASP A 147 17.59 -6.10 2.53
CA ASP A 147 18.82 -5.47 3.03
C ASP A 147 19.28 -6.09 4.36
N GLU A 148 18.33 -6.56 5.16
CA GLU A 148 18.60 -7.23 6.43
C GLU A 148 19.17 -8.65 6.25
N GLU A 149 18.88 -9.31 5.12
CA GLU A 149 19.32 -10.67 4.76
C GLU A 149 19.06 -11.73 5.86
N SER A 150 18.06 -11.50 6.72
CA SER A 150 17.76 -12.32 7.90
C SER A 150 16.40 -13.02 7.76
N GLU A 151 16.40 -14.34 7.88
CA GLU A 151 15.18 -15.14 7.87
C GLU A 151 14.38 -15.07 9.19
N ASN A 152 14.95 -14.46 10.25
CA ASN A 152 14.32 -14.31 11.55
C ASN A 152 13.49 -13.01 11.66
N ILE A 153 13.41 -12.22 10.57
CA ILE A 153 12.68 -10.97 10.53
C ILE A 153 11.51 -11.10 9.56
N ALA A 154 10.36 -10.58 9.96
CA ALA A 154 9.19 -10.49 9.08
C ALA A 154 8.66 -9.05 9.02
N GLY A 155 8.05 -8.70 7.90
CA GLY A 155 7.29 -7.47 7.74
C GLY A 155 5.79 -7.72 7.76
N ILE A 156 4.99 -6.74 8.17
CA ILE A 156 3.55 -6.74 7.95
C ILE A 156 3.23 -5.84 6.78
N ALA A 157 2.58 -6.39 5.75
CA ALA A 157 2.10 -5.64 4.59
C ALA A 157 0.87 -6.30 3.98
N GLY A 158 0.43 -5.83 2.80
CA GLY A 158 -0.68 -6.43 2.08
C GLY A 158 -0.36 -7.81 1.50
N GLU A 159 -1.36 -8.66 1.40
CA GLU A 159 -1.23 -10.03 0.84
C GLU A 159 -0.74 -10.06 -0.62
N HIS A 160 -0.79 -8.94 -1.32
CA HIS A 160 -0.35 -8.83 -2.72
C HIS A 160 1.16 -9.05 -2.94
N PHE A 161 1.97 -9.10 -1.88
CA PHE A 161 3.36 -9.56 -1.95
C PHE A 161 3.50 -11.07 -2.28
N GLU A 162 2.42 -11.84 -2.21
CA GLU A 162 2.42 -13.28 -2.56
C GLU A 162 2.92 -13.57 -3.99
N GLY A 163 2.80 -12.61 -4.90
CA GLY A 163 3.29 -12.73 -6.29
C GLY A 163 4.79 -12.44 -6.47
N ASP A 164 5.49 -12.00 -5.44
CA ASP A 164 6.92 -11.71 -5.50
C ASP A 164 7.73 -12.89 -4.92
N ASN A 165 8.47 -13.57 -5.77
CA ASN A 165 9.22 -14.80 -5.43
C ASN A 165 10.40 -14.59 -4.46
N ARG A 166 10.75 -13.35 -4.13
CA ARG A 166 11.76 -13.01 -3.11
C ARG A 166 11.21 -13.18 -1.70
N PHE A 167 9.89 -13.13 -1.56
CA PHE A 167 9.19 -13.16 -0.28
C PHE A 167 8.27 -14.38 -0.17
N LYS A 168 7.91 -14.69 1.06
CA LYS A 168 6.93 -15.70 1.40
C LYS A 168 5.90 -15.13 2.37
N VAL A 169 4.63 -15.30 2.03
CA VAL A 169 3.53 -15.01 2.97
C VAL A 169 3.51 -16.11 4.01
N LEU A 170 3.92 -15.79 5.23
CA LEU A 170 3.98 -16.72 6.37
C LEU A 170 2.59 -16.93 6.98
N LYS A 171 1.77 -15.88 7.04
CA LYS A 171 0.41 -15.91 7.53
C LYS A 171 -0.44 -14.85 6.84
N LYS A 172 -1.62 -15.22 6.35
CA LYS A 172 -2.61 -14.32 5.75
C LYS A 172 -3.64 -13.86 6.77
N SER A 173 -4.24 -12.70 6.49
CA SER A 173 -5.41 -12.17 7.23
C SER A 173 -5.19 -12.10 8.74
N ILE A 174 -4.10 -11.47 9.15
CA ILE A 174 -3.71 -11.25 10.55
C ILE A 174 -4.29 -9.98 11.12
#